data_3729b86d4e98fda1dd004fe64ab22682
#
_entry.id   3729b86d4e98fda1dd004fe64ab22682
#
_cell.length_a   1.000
_cell.length_b   1.000
_cell.length_c   1.000
_cell.angle_alpha   90.00
_cell.angle_beta   90.00
_cell.angle_gamma   90.00
#
_symmetry.space_group_name_H-M   'P 1'
#
loop_
_entity.id
_entity.type
_entity.pdbx_description
1 polymer ?
#
loop_
_entity_poly.entity_id
_entity_poly.type
_entity_poly.pdbx_seq_one_letter_code
_entity_poly.pdbx_strand_id
1 'polypeptide(L)'
;MLKGYYNDLLIDAQERTRHDRGWRANLIVEGCNLLLAALMKGQPGLGGILFLAVGEGDEQWDGALPQPQPSGTRLSAEIMRRPIAAEEIIFLDNAGQPSDAPTGRLQISMILTRADFPAGGFQPVREFGLFGGNATSAADSGIMINHVIHPRIDITPGLTLRRTLRLDFSQVFAVKEEIRDYGASLPVMSIDGVGEVYGLALASAGINTLNDFLTMNLLEPPAGIPAVKLREFRAKARMVMALKVGLTPVAALAHLSISDLLTANPQTLAAMAKTFTITADMAAQLQEELMTLQVALDDLQLRQITLGSLLAG
;
A
#
# COMPACT_ATOMS: atom_id res chain seq x y z
N MET A 1 -0.41 -0.61 -9.68
CA MET A 1 -0.23 0.71 -9.00
C MET A 1 1.08 0.63 -8.25
N LEU A 2 1.92 1.67 -8.29
CA LEU A 2 3.15 1.73 -7.49
C LEU A 2 2.80 1.61 -6.01
N LYS A 3 3.48 0.70 -5.29
CA LYS A 3 3.27 0.50 -3.85
C LYS A 3 4.45 1.05 -3.07
N GLY A 4 4.17 1.64 -1.93
CA GLY A 4 5.18 2.13 -1.00
C GLY A 4 4.93 1.59 0.40
N TYR A 5 6.01 1.30 1.11
CA TYR A 5 5.96 0.83 2.50
C TYR A 5 7.03 1.55 3.31
N TYR A 6 6.82 1.64 4.61
CA TYR A 6 7.83 2.14 5.55
C TYR A 6 7.82 1.35 6.85
N ASN A 7 8.96 1.35 7.52
CA ASN A 7 9.12 0.85 8.89
C ASN A 7 9.96 1.84 9.70
N ASP A 8 9.53 2.10 10.92
CA ASP A 8 10.20 2.95 11.89
C ASP A 8 10.64 2.12 13.09
N LEU A 9 11.95 2.08 13.32
CA LEU A 9 12.56 1.49 14.50
C LEU A 9 13.11 2.61 15.40
N LEU A 10 12.67 2.66 16.64
CA LEU A 10 13.27 3.53 17.67
C LEU A 10 14.31 2.74 18.44
N ILE A 11 15.55 3.24 18.47
CA ILE A 11 16.73 2.58 19.01
C ILE A 11 17.34 3.49 20.06
N ASP A 12 17.70 2.95 21.23
CA ASP A 12 18.38 3.71 22.27
C ASP A 12 19.91 3.77 22.05
N ALA A 13 20.59 4.53 22.91
CA ALA A 13 22.04 4.69 22.88
C ALA A 13 22.82 3.37 23.11
N GLN A 14 22.17 2.32 23.58
CA GLN A 14 22.73 0.97 23.74
C GLN A 14 22.33 0.04 22.60
N GLU A 15 21.87 0.57 21.47
CA GLU A 15 21.42 -0.15 20.27
C GLU A 15 20.25 -1.10 20.49
N ARG A 16 19.49 -0.93 21.59
CA ARG A 16 18.31 -1.75 21.87
C ARG A 16 17.10 -1.13 21.19
N THR A 17 16.35 -1.96 20.47
CA THR A 17 15.05 -1.55 19.90
C THR A 17 14.06 -1.26 21.04
N ARG A 18 13.64 0.00 21.13
CA ARG A 18 12.63 0.46 22.09
C ARG A 18 11.22 0.34 21.53
N HIS A 19 11.09 0.51 20.24
CA HIS A 19 9.83 0.38 19.57
C HIS A 19 10.04 -0.01 18.10
N ASP A 20 9.28 -0.97 17.62
CA ASP A 20 9.18 -1.36 16.21
C ASP A 20 7.71 -1.17 15.79
N ARG A 21 7.48 -0.28 14.85
CA ARG A 21 6.13 0.00 14.34
C ARG A 21 5.66 -1.00 13.29
N GLY A 22 6.52 -1.91 12.86
CA GLY A 22 6.26 -2.82 11.76
C GLY A 22 6.16 -2.12 10.42
N TRP A 23 6.05 -2.90 9.36
CA TRP A 23 5.84 -2.38 8.01
C TRP A 23 4.44 -1.83 7.85
N ARG A 24 4.35 -0.62 7.29
CA ARG A 24 3.09 0.07 7.00
C ARG A 24 3.12 0.59 5.57
N ALA A 25 1.97 0.62 4.92
CA ALA A 25 1.85 1.23 3.61
C ALA A 25 2.06 2.74 3.69
N ASN A 26 2.62 3.33 2.63
CA ASN A 26 2.69 4.76 2.45
C ASN A 26 1.93 5.18 1.19
N LEU A 27 1.45 6.42 1.17
CA LEU A 27 0.79 6.97 -0.01
C LEU A 27 1.84 7.45 -1.01
N ILE A 28 1.82 6.89 -2.22
CA ILE A 28 2.55 7.44 -3.36
C ILE A 28 1.69 8.53 -3.97
N VAL A 29 2.22 9.75 -4.04
CA VAL A 29 1.48 10.90 -4.56
C VAL A 29 1.61 11.04 -6.08
N GLU A 30 0.73 11.80 -6.69
CA GLU A 30 0.69 12.02 -8.16
C GLU A 30 2.01 12.56 -8.72
N GLY A 31 2.73 13.35 -7.92
CA GLY A 31 4.05 13.87 -8.26
C GLY A 31 5.06 12.78 -8.65
N CYS A 32 4.97 11.59 -8.04
CA CYS A 32 5.82 10.46 -8.41
C CYS A 32 5.65 10.06 -9.88
N ASN A 33 4.41 9.98 -10.37
CA ASN A 33 4.14 9.63 -11.77
C ASN A 33 4.67 10.71 -12.73
N LEU A 34 4.53 11.98 -12.35
CA LEU A 34 5.07 13.11 -13.14
C LEU A 34 6.59 13.04 -13.19
N LEU A 35 7.24 12.77 -12.07
CA LEU A 35 8.70 12.61 -11.99
C LEU A 35 9.17 11.45 -12.86
N LEU A 36 8.54 10.29 -12.77
CA LEU A 36 8.88 9.11 -13.58
C LEU A 36 8.75 9.42 -15.08
N ALA A 37 7.67 10.05 -15.50
CA ALA A 37 7.45 10.44 -16.89
C ALA A 37 8.53 11.42 -17.38
N ALA A 38 8.90 12.40 -16.55
CA ALA A 38 9.93 13.38 -16.89
C ALA A 38 11.33 12.74 -16.99
N LEU A 39 11.67 11.81 -16.07
CA LEU A 39 12.92 11.05 -16.12
C LEU A 39 12.99 10.16 -17.37
N MET A 40 11.92 9.44 -17.70
CA MET A 40 11.84 8.60 -18.90
C MET A 40 11.94 9.44 -20.19
N LYS A 41 11.40 10.66 -20.19
CA LYS A 41 11.57 11.62 -21.29
C LYS A 41 13.01 12.13 -21.42
N GLY A 42 13.85 11.94 -20.39
CA GLY A 42 15.20 12.51 -20.34
C GLY A 42 15.19 14.03 -20.10
N GLN A 43 14.24 14.54 -19.32
CA GLN A 43 14.18 15.97 -19.00
C GLN A 43 15.42 16.38 -18.22
N PRO A 44 16.24 17.35 -18.71
CA PRO A 44 17.49 17.71 -18.05
C PRO A 44 17.26 18.39 -16.70
N GLY A 45 18.24 18.23 -15.79
CA GLY A 45 18.22 18.86 -14.47
C GLY A 45 17.30 18.20 -13.45
N LEU A 46 16.73 17.04 -13.76
CA LEU A 46 15.93 16.26 -12.82
C LEU A 46 16.69 15.03 -12.33
N GLY A 47 16.66 14.82 -11.02
CA GLY A 47 17.16 13.61 -10.37
C GLY A 47 16.01 12.71 -9.93
N GLY A 48 16.33 11.47 -9.54
CA GLY A 48 15.36 10.53 -8.95
C GLY A 48 14.98 10.93 -7.51
N ILE A 49 15.21 10.04 -6.57
CA ILE A 49 15.00 10.30 -5.13
C ILE A 49 16.22 11.04 -4.61
N LEU A 50 16.06 12.26 -4.09
CA LEU A 50 17.17 13.14 -3.68
C LEU A 50 17.14 13.48 -2.20
N PHE A 51 15.97 13.64 -1.58
CA PHE A 51 15.82 14.09 -0.21
C PHE A 51 14.73 13.33 0.54
N LEU A 52 14.95 13.11 1.83
CA LEU A 52 13.91 12.87 2.82
C LEU A 52 13.60 14.20 3.52
N ALA A 53 12.35 14.61 3.48
CA ALA A 53 11.85 15.70 4.32
C ALA A 53 11.01 15.12 5.46
N VAL A 54 11.11 15.76 6.63
CA VAL A 54 10.38 15.39 7.86
C VAL A 54 9.66 16.61 8.38
N GLY A 55 8.43 16.42 8.81
CA GLY A 55 7.57 17.49 9.33
C GLY A 55 7.06 17.21 10.74
N GLU A 56 6.80 18.29 11.48
CA GLU A 56 6.14 18.18 12.78
C GLU A 56 4.62 18.00 12.66
N GLY A 57 4.06 18.31 11.47
CA GLY A 57 2.63 18.24 11.23
C GLY A 57 1.84 19.21 12.13
N ASP A 58 0.60 18.84 12.46
CA ASP A 58 -0.27 19.62 13.36
C ASP A 58 -0.48 18.83 14.67
N GLU A 59 -0.48 19.54 15.81
CA GLU A 59 -0.72 18.93 17.13
C GLU A 59 -2.13 18.30 17.24
N GLN A 60 -3.09 18.78 16.48
CA GLN A 60 -4.44 18.21 16.42
C GLN A 60 -4.43 16.75 15.89
N TRP A 61 -3.39 16.36 15.15
CA TRP A 61 -3.25 14.98 14.65
C TRP A 61 -2.97 13.96 15.77
N ASP A 62 -2.55 14.41 16.95
CA ASP A 62 -2.40 13.51 18.12
C ASP A 62 -3.77 12.95 18.59
N GLY A 63 -4.88 13.63 18.26
CA GLY A 63 -6.24 13.16 18.53
C GLY A 63 -6.87 12.38 17.37
N ALA A 64 -6.59 12.79 16.12
CA ALA A 64 -7.13 12.16 14.92
C ALA A 64 -6.19 12.40 13.73
N LEU A 65 -5.56 11.34 13.23
CA LEU A 65 -4.66 11.41 12.09
C LEU A 65 -5.45 11.70 10.80
N PRO A 66 -5.10 12.75 10.04
CA PRO A 66 -5.69 12.96 8.73
C PRO A 66 -5.12 11.95 7.72
N GLN A 67 -5.84 11.75 6.64
CA GLN A 67 -5.34 10.97 5.52
C GLN A 67 -4.46 11.85 4.62
N PRO A 68 -3.26 11.39 4.22
CA PRO A 68 -2.47 12.10 3.24
C PRO A 68 -3.22 12.13 1.89
N GLN A 69 -3.08 13.23 1.15
CA GLN A 69 -3.80 13.42 -0.12
C GLN A 69 -2.95 13.00 -1.31
N PRO A 70 -3.53 12.28 -2.32
CA PRO A 70 -2.80 11.89 -3.53
C PRO A 70 -2.23 13.07 -4.31
N SER A 71 -2.90 14.21 -4.29
CA SER A 71 -2.46 15.45 -4.94
C SER A 71 -1.50 16.30 -4.08
N GLY A 72 -1.06 15.78 -2.93
CA GLY A 72 -0.12 16.49 -2.04
C GLY A 72 1.21 16.76 -2.75
N THR A 73 1.72 17.97 -2.60
CA THR A 73 2.99 18.42 -3.22
C THR A 73 4.04 18.82 -2.21
N ARG A 74 3.69 18.93 -0.91
CA ARG A 74 4.56 19.33 0.18
C ARG A 74 4.07 18.78 1.51
N LEU A 75 4.92 18.80 2.53
CA LEU A 75 4.54 18.52 3.90
C LEU A 75 3.73 19.70 4.48
N SER A 76 2.96 19.44 5.52
CA SER A 76 2.18 20.48 6.22
C SER A 76 3.07 21.44 6.99
N ALA A 77 4.08 20.91 7.68
CA ALA A 77 5.04 21.68 8.47
C ALA A 77 6.42 21.03 8.39
N GLU A 78 7.13 21.23 7.28
CA GLU A 78 8.50 20.73 7.10
C GLU A 78 9.47 21.40 8.08
N ILE A 79 10.20 20.62 8.84
CA ILE A 79 11.17 21.10 9.85
C ILE A 79 12.61 20.68 9.55
N MET A 80 12.79 19.66 8.72
CA MET A 80 14.10 19.15 8.37
C MET A 80 14.06 18.49 7.00
N ARG A 81 15.13 18.67 6.24
CA ARG A 81 15.35 18.01 4.95
C ARG A 81 16.78 17.50 4.88
N ARG A 82 16.92 16.20 4.63
CA ARG A 82 18.20 15.52 4.54
C ARG A 82 18.42 14.98 3.13
N PRO A 83 19.58 15.24 2.50
CA PRO A 83 19.94 14.59 1.25
C PRO A 83 20.08 13.08 1.45
N ILE A 84 19.71 12.31 0.45
CA ILE A 84 19.84 10.86 0.41
C ILE A 84 21.04 10.55 -0.49
N ALA A 85 22.04 9.87 0.07
CA ALA A 85 23.19 9.42 -0.68
C ALA A 85 22.81 8.21 -1.56
N ALA A 86 23.51 8.03 -2.68
CA ALA A 86 23.21 6.95 -3.62
C ALA A 86 23.29 5.55 -2.99
N GLU A 87 24.22 5.36 -2.06
CA GLU A 87 24.44 4.12 -1.28
C GLU A 87 23.35 3.84 -0.25
N GLU A 88 22.54 4.83 0.11
CA GLU A 88 21.37 4.66 0.98
C GLU A 88 20.16 4.12 0.20
N ILE A 89 20.24 4.06 -1.13
CA ILE A 89 19.22 3.53 -2.03
C ILE A 89 19.73 2.23 -2.64
N ILE A 90 19.10 1.12 -2.31
CA ILE A 90 19.49 -0.19 -2.83
C ILE A 90 18.36 -0.82 -3.61
N PHE A 91 18.71 -1.66 -4.59
CA PHE A 91 17.73 -2.54 -5.22
C PHE A 91 17.45 -3.75 -4.33
N LEU A 92 16.23 -4.26 -4.39
CA LEU A 92 15.83 -5.51 -3.73
C LEU A 92 15.40 -6.54 -4.77
N ASP A 93 15.80 -7.77 -4.58
CA ASP A 93 15.30 -8.92 -5.35
C ASP A 93 13.86 -9.29 -4.99
N ASN A 94 13.33 -10.34 -5.61
CA ASN A 94 11.97 -10.84 -5.33
C ASN A 94 11.80 -11.40 -3.91
N ALA A 95 12.88 -11.81 -3.26
CA ALA A 95 12.88 -12.25 -1.86
C ALA A 95 13.06 -11.09 -0.87
N GLY A 96 13.20 -9.84 -1.37
CA GLY A 96 13.43 -8.65 -0.54
C GLY A 96 14.86 -8.52 -0.01
N GLN A 97 15.83 -9.25 -0.63
CA GLN A 97 17.24 -9.15 -0.31
C GLN A 97 17.93 -8.11 -1.21
N PRO A 98 19.03 -7.49 -0.75
CA PRO A 98 19.81 -6.59 -1.59
C PRO A 98 20.22 -7.22 -2.91
N SER A 99 20.15 -6.45 -4.00
CA SER A 99 20.53 -6.86 -5.36
C SER A 99 21.49 -5.83 -5.97
N ASP A 100 22.58 -6.31 -6.56
CA ASP A 100 23.51 -5.46 -7.32
C ASP A 100 22.96 -5.14 -8.72
N ALA A 101 22.03 -5.94 -9.22
CA ALA A 101 21.36 -5.70 -10.49
C ALA A 101 20.15 -4.80 -10.30
N PRO A 102 19.84 -3.90 -11.27
CA PRO A 102 18.61 -3.13 -11.25
C PRO A 102 17.37 -4.01 -11.21
N THR A 103 16.45 -3.70 -10.30
CA THR A 103 15.15 -4.38 -10.16
C THR A 103 14.03 -3.35 -10.09
N GLY A 104 12.77 -3.82 -10.11
CA GLY A 104 11.61 -2.97 -9.88
C GLY A 104 11.36 -2.60 -8.41
N ARG A 105 12.29 -2.87 -7.49
CA ARG A 105 12.12 -2.62 -6.05
C ARG A 105 13.29 -1.84 -5.49
N LEU A 106 12.99 -0.78 -4.74
CA LEU A 106 13.98 0.04 -4.06
C LEU A 106 13.76 -0.01 -2.55
N GLN A 107 14.85 0.02 -1.80
CA GLN A 107 14.83 0.29 -0.37
C GLN A 107 15.73 1.48 -0.06
N ILE A 108 15.23 2.38 0.77
CA ILE A 108 15.95 3.54 1.30
C ILE A 108 15.99 3.38 2.81
N SER A 109 17.19 3.41 3.40
CA SER A 109 17.35 3.29 4.85
C SER A 109 18.09 4.50 5.39
N MET A 110 17.47 5.22 6.31
CA MET A 110 17.99 6.45 6.89
C MET A 110 17.97 6.39 8.41
N ILE A 111 18.96 7.03 9.01
CA ILE A 111 19.09 7.19 10.46
C ILE A 111 18.88 8.67 10.78
N LEU A 112 17.96 8.95 11.68
CA LEU A 112 17.65 10.28 12.18
C LEU A 112 17.91 10.33 13.67
N THR A 113 18.69 11.31 14.09
CA THR A 113 19.03 11.57 15.48
C THR A 113 18.57 12.97 15.89
N ARG A 114 18.62 13.28 17.17
CA ARG A 114 18.26 14.63 17.63
C ARG A 114 19.13 15.74 17.00
N ALA A 115 20.35 15.43 16.61
CA ALA A 115 21.28 16.38 16.00
C ALA A 115 20.88 16.80 14.56
N ASP A 116 20.07 16.02 13.90
CA ASP A 116 19.58 16.30 12.54
C ASP A 116 18.48 17.37 12.51
N PHE A 117 17.94 17.75 13.67
CA PHE A 117 16.83 18.70 13.80
C PHE A 117 17.29 20.03 14.45
N PRO A 118 16.51 21.10 14.31
CA PRO A 118 16.80 22.37 14.98
C PRO A 118 17.04 22.21 16.48
N ALA A 119 17.83 23.12 17.07
CA ALA A 119 18.17 23.06 18.48
C ALA A 119 16.95 23.01 19.40
N GLY A 120 16.99 22.20 20.48
CA GLY A 120 15.88 22.04 21.42
C GLY A 120 15.99 20.75 22.23
N GLY A 121 15.09 20.52 23.17
CA GLY A 121 15.07 19.31 24.02
C GLY A 121 14.58 18.06 23.32
N PHE A 122 13.45 18.15 22.64
CA PHE A 122 12.88 17.08 21.82
C PHE A 122 12.29 17.67 20.55
N GLN A 123 12.09 16.81 19.55
CA GLN A 123 11.44 17.20 18.30
C GLN A 123 10.30 16.26 18.00
N PRO A 124 9.05 16.73 17.98
CA PRO A 124 7.92 15.95 17.53
C PRO A 124 7.97 15.79 16.01
N VAL A 125 7.72 14.58 15.54
CA VAL A 125 7.64 14.23 14.12
C VAL A 125 6.32 13.51 13.90
N ARG A 126 5.54 13.96 12.91
CA ARG A 126 4.23 13.37 12.57
C ARG A 126 4.06 13.07 11.09
N GLU A 127 4.96 13.59 10.24
CA GLU A 127 4.89 13.36 8.81
C GLU A 127 6.27 13.28 8.17
N PHE A 128 6.34 12.66 6.98
CA PHE A 128 7.52 12.68 6.13
C PHE A 128 7.18 12.42 4.66
N GLY A 129 8.12 12.75 3.77
CA GLY A 129 8.03 12.48 2.35
C GLY A 129 9.40 12.40 1.68
N LEU A 130 9.48 11.63 0.60
CA LEU A 130 10.61 11.62 -0.32
C LEU A 130 10.39 12.68 -1.40
N PHE A 131 11.46 13.34 -1.76
CA PHE A 131 11.47 14.37 -2.80
C PHE A 131 12.54 14.10 -3.84
N GLY A 132 12.22 14.37 -5.09
CA GLY A 132 13.10 14.22 -6.24
C GLY A 132 12.95 15.36 -7.24
N GLY A 133 13.33 15.10 -8.49
CA GLY A 133 13.29 16.11 -9.54
C GLY A 133 14.39 17.14 -9.35
N ASN A 134 14.01 18.39 -9.20
CA ASN A 134 14.91 19.52 -8.90
C ASN A 134 14.95 19.88 -7.40
N ALA A 135 14.68 18.91 -6.52
CA ALA A 135 14.73 19.12 -5.09
C ALA A 135 16.11 19.60 -4.62
N THR A 136 16.10 20.52 -3.67
CA THR A 136 17.28 21.09 -3.01
C THR A 136 17.12 20.99 -1.49
N SER A 137 18.08 21.51 -0.73
CA SER A 137 17.96 21.62 0.73
C SER A 137 16.92 22.66 1.20
N ALA A 138 16.37 23.47 0.30
CA ALA A 138 15.30 24.40 0.63
C ALA A 138 13.98 23.63 0.87
N ALA A 139 13.25 23.99 1.92
CA ALA A 139 11.93 23.43 2.19
C ALA A 139 10.99 23.61 0.98
N ASP A 140 10.05 22.70 0.83
CA ASP A 140 9.04 22.67 -0.24
C ASP A 140 9.61 22.59 -1.69
N SER A 141 10.94 22.40 -1.86
CA SER A 141 11.56 22.29 -3.19
C SER A 141 11.42 20.89 -3.78
N GLY A 142 11.36 20.81 -5.12
CA GLY A 142 11.31 19.55 -5.86
C GLY A 142 9.91 18.95 -5.99
N ILE A 143 9.88 17.69 -6.39
CA ILE A 143 8.66 16.92 -6.63
C ILE A 143 8.49 15.89 -5.53
N MET A 144 7.40 15.96 -4.76
CA MET A 144 7.08 14.98 -3.73
C MET A 144 6.73 13.64 -4.38
N ILE A 145 7.30 12.55 -3.85
CA ILE A 145 7.17 11.18 -4.37
C ILE A 145 6.15 10.40 -3.53
N ASN A 146 6.22 10.55 -2.21
CA ASN A 146 5.30 9.91 -1.28
C ASN A 146 5.01 10.83 -0.11
N HIS A 147 3.89 10.61 0.57
CA HIS A 147 3.53 11.31 1.79
C HIS A 147 3.06 10.30 2.85
N VAL A 148 3.62 10.40 4.03
CA VAL A 148 3.21 9.63 5.20
C VAL A 148 2.85 10.57 6.32
N ILE A 149 1.69 10.35 6.91
CA ILE A 149 1.26 10.94 8.18
C ILE A 149 1.18 9.78 9.18
N HIS A 150 1.77 9.97 10.35
CA HIS A 150 1.88 8.91 11.35
C HIS A 150 1.70 9.44 12.77
N PRO A 151 1.36 8.60 13.76
CA PRO A 151 1.31 9.00 15.16
C PRO A 151 2.63 9.63 15.60
N ARG A 152 2.56 10.66 16.42
CA ARG A 152 3.70 11.41 16.92
C ARG A 152 4.86 10.50 17.38
N ILE A 153 6.05 10.87 16.97
CA ILE A 153 7.32 10.33 17.45
C ILE A 153 8.12 11.51 18.02
N ASP A 154 8.56 11.42 19.26
CA ASP A 154 9.42 12.41 19.88
C ASP A 154 10.88 11.99 19.73
N ILE A 155 11.64 12.72 18.93
CA ILE A 155 13.09 12.51 18.78
C ILE A 155 13.79 13.24 19.92
N THR A 156 14.35 12.50 20.85
CA THR A 156 15.05 13.00 22.04
C THR A 156 16.55 12.68 21.98
N PRO A 157 17.39 13.37 22.76
CA PRO A 157 18.79 12.99 22.89
C PRO A 157 18.93 11.52 23.34
N GLY A 158 19.81 10.78 22.67
CA GLY A 158 20.01 9.34 22.95
C GLY A 158 18.99 8.40 22.31
N LEU A 159 18.01 8.92 21.58
CA LEU A 159 17.09 8.13 20.75
C LEU A 159 17.42 8.32 19.27
N THR A 160 17.49 7.21 18.57
CA THR A 160 17.72 7.15 17.12
C THR A 160 16.49 6.58 16.44
N LEU A 161 15.99 7.28 15.44
CA LEU A 161 14.95 6.76 14.54
C LEU A 161 15.62 6.18 13.29
N ARG A 162 15.53 4.87 13.11
CA ARG A 162 15.87 4.23 11.84
C ARG A 162 14.58 4.11 11.02
N ARG A 163 14.54 4.83 9.91
CA ARG A 163 13.40 4.79 8.98
C ARG A 163 13.81 4.08 7.71
N THR A 164 13.10 3.02 7.38
CA THR A 164 13.28 2.25 6.15
C THR A 164 12.06 2.39 5.27
N LEU A 165 12.25 2.80 4.02
CA LEU A 165 11.19 2.90 3.02
C LEU A 165 11.44 1.86 1.93
N ARG A 166 10.36 1.30 1.39
CA ARG A 166 10.39 0.45 0.20
C ARG A 166 9.43 1.00 -0.84
N LEU A 167 9.90 1.06 -2.07
CA LEU A 167 9.08 1.41 -3.24
C LEU A 167 9.09 0.19 -4.18
N ASP A 168 7.91 -0.30 -4.51
CA ASP A 168 7.73 -1.45 -5.40
C ASP A 168 7.09 -1.00 -6.72
N PHE A 169 7.90 -0.97 -7.77
CA PHE A 169 7.53 -0.68 -9.15
C PHE A 169 7.22 -1.95 -9.95
N SER A 170 7.58 -3.13 -9.43
CA SER A 170 7.46 -4.40 -10.14
C SER A 170 6.01 -4.77 -10.45
N GLN A 171 5.10 -4.30 -9.59
CA GLN A 171 3.66 -4.58 -9.70
C GLN A 171 2.92 -3.75 -10.76
N VAL A 172 3.60 -2.79 -11.39
CA VAL A 172 2.95 -1.92 -12.39
C VAL A 172 2.62 -2.68 -13.68
N PHE A 173 3.38 -3.73 -13.99
CA PHE A 173 3.25 -4.46 -15.27
C PHE A 173 2.87 -5.94 -15.11
N ALA A 174 3.54 -6.71 -14.24
CA ALA A 174 3.37 -8.16 -14.17
C ALA A 174 1.99 -8.59 -13.62
N VAL A 175 1.49 -7.94 -12.56
CA VAL A 175 0.23 -8.33 -11.92
C VAL A 175 -1.00 -8.01 -12.77
N LYS A 176 -0.96 -6.94 -13.58
CA LYS A 176 -2.10 -6.61 -14.45
C LYS A 176 -2.29 -7.59 -15.60
N GLU A 177 -1.22 -8.13 -16.18
CA GLU A 177 -1.34 -9.10 -17.27
C GLU A 177 -1.76 -10.47 -16.74
N GLU A 178 -1.11 -11.02 -15.71
CA GLU A 178 -1.51 -12.30 -15.12
C GLU A 178 -2.93 -12.28 -14.53
N ILE A 179 -3.31 -11.20 -13.84
CA ILE A 179 -4.67 -11.03 -13.33
C ILE A 179 -5.67 -10.88 -14.49
N ARG A 180 -5.32 -10.11 -15.52
CA ARG A 180 -6.15 -9.92 -16.71
C ARG A 180 -6.37 -11.24 -17.44
N ASP A 181 -5.30 -12.01 -17.66
CA ASP A 181 -5.38 -13.32 -18.33
C ASP A 181 -6.18 -14.32 -17.50
N TYR A 182 -5.99 -14.35 -16.18
CA TYR A 182 -6.78 -15.18 -15.30
C TYR A 182 -8.26 -14.78 -15.32
N GLY A 183 -8.58 -13.49 -15.23
CA GLY A 183 -9.94 -12.99 -15.30
C GLY A 183 -10.61 -13.21 -16.66
N ALA A 184 -9.84 -13.16 -17.76
CA ALA A 184 -10.32 -13.46 -19.10
C ALA A 184 -10.62 -14.96 -19.29
N SER A 185 -9.98 -15.83 -18.51
CA SER A 185 -10.21 -17.29 -18.55
C SER A 185 -11.39 -17.75 -17.71
N LEU A 186 -11.86 -16.93 -16.76
CA LEU A 186 -12.96 -17.27 -15.85
C LEU A 186 -14.30 -16.74 -16.35
N PRO A 187 -15.34 -17.60 -16.52
CA PRO A 187 -16.69 -17.15 -16.83
C PRO A 187 -17.25 -16.25 -15.73
N VAL A 188 -18.05 -15.26 -16.07
CA VAL A 188 -18.73 -14.38 -15.08
C VAL A 188 -19.63 -15.17 -14.13
N MET A 189 -20.15 -16.31 -14.58
CA MET A 189 -20.96 -17.22 -13.76
C MET A 189 -20.16 -17.93 -12.65
N SER A 190 -18.82 -17.82 -12.63
CA SER A 190 -17.98 -18.29 -11.51
C SER A 190 -18.16 -17.46 -10.24
N ILE A 191 -18.79 -16.29 -10.34
CA ILE A 191 -19.09 -15.43 -9.19
C ILE A 191 -20.27 -16.05 -8.45
N ASP A 192 -20.10 -16.37 -7.17
CA ASP A 192 -21.18 -16.89 -6.33
C ASP A 192 -22.35 -15.91 -6.27
N GLY A 193 -23.56 -16.44 -6.51
CA GLY A 193 -24.79 -15.67 -6.64
C GLY A 193 -25.11 -15.15 -8.04
N VAL A 194 -24.19 -15.25 -9.00
CA VAL A 194 -24.47 -15.05 -10.42
C VAL A 194 -25.00 -16.37 -10.99
N GLY A 195 -26.26 -16.67 -10.69
CA GLY A 195 -26.94 -17.82 -11.25
C GLY A 195 -27.32 -17.58 -12.73
N GLU A 196 -28.07 -18.56 -13.28
CA GLU A 196 -28.44 -18.56 -14.71
C GLU A 196 -29.16 -17.27 -15.15
N VAL A 197 -30.05 -16.72 -14.33
CA VAL A 197 -30.80 -15.48 -14.64
C VAL A 197 -29.88 -14.27 -14.81
N TYR A 198 -28.99 -14.04 -13.87
CA TYR A 198 -28.05 -12.91 -13.93
C TYR A 198 -26.95 -13.17 -14.95
N GLY A 199 -26.52 -14.43 -15.09
CA GLY A 199 -25.55 -14.84 -16.11
C GLY A 199 -26.03 -14.54 -17.51
N LEU A 200 -27.29 -14.86 -17.83
CA LEU A 200 -27.89 -14.54 -19.12
C LEU A 200 -28.06 -13.04 -19.35
N ALA A 201 -28.44 -12.27 -18.33
CA ALA A 201 -28.50 -10.81 -18.42
C ALA A 201 -27.12 -10.17 -18.69
N LEU A 202 -26.06 -10.65 -18.02
CA LEU A 202 -24.69 -10.21 -18.26
C LEU A 202 -24.20 -10.60 -19.66
N ALA A 203 -24.43 -11.85 -20.08
CA ALA A 203 -24.05 -12.33 -21.41
C ALA A 203 -24.76 -11.54 -22.53
N SER A 204 -26.04 -11.18 -22.33
CA SER A 204 -26.79 -10.33 -23.28
C SER A 204 -26.20 -8.92 -23.40
N ALA A 205 -25.50 -8.45 -22.39
CA ALA A 205 -24.76 -7.19 -22.38
C ALA A 205 -23.30 -7.34 -22.86
N GLY A 206 -22.90 -8.52 -23.35
CA GLY A 206 -21.54 -8.80 -23.80
C GLY A 206 -20.54 -9.08 -22.68
N ILE A 207 -21.00 -9.29 -21.45
CA ILE A 207 -20.16 -9.52 -20.26
C ILE A 207 -20.13 -11.02 -20.01
N ASN A 208 -19.07 -11.69 -20.44
CA ASN A 208 -18.92 -13.14 -20.38
C ASN A 208 -17.88 -13.60 -19.36
N THR A 209 -16.89 -12.79 -19.09
CA THR A 209 -15.76 -13.11 -18.21
C THR A 209 -15.71 -12.21 -16.97
N LEU A 210 -14.95 -12.62 -15.95
CA LEU A 210 -14.69 -11.77 -14.78
C LEU A 210 -14.02 -10.45 -15.19
N ASN A 211 -13.15 -10.49 -16.17
CA ASN A 211 -12.47 -9.28 -16.65
C ASN A 211 -13.45 -8.31 -17.31
N ASP A 212 -14.36 -8.79 -18.16
CA ASP A 212 -15.43 -7.96 -18.75
C ASP A 212 -16.29 -7.33 -17.65
N PHE A 213 -16.65 -8.11 -16.64
CA PHE A 213 -17.47 -7.64 -15.53
C PHE A 213 -16.78 -6.57 -14.67
N LEU A 214 -15.48 -6.71 -14.41
CA LEU A 214 -14.71 -5.74 -13.63
C LEU A 214 -14.43 -4.43 -14.38
N THR A 215 -14.39 -4.48 -15.71
CA THR A 215 -14.15 -3.31 -16.57
C THR A 215 -15.44 -2.62 -17.02
N MET A 216 -16.62 -3.24 -16.83
CA MET A 216 -17.92 -2.66 -17.21
C MET A 216 -18.20 -1.32 -16.53
N ASN A 217 -18.90 -0.43 -17.20
CA ASN A 217 -19.38 0.83 -16.64
C ASN A 217 -20.58 0.60 -15.71
N LEU A 218 -20.42 0.84 -14.40
CA LEU A 218 -21.51 0.69 -13.43
C LEU A 218 -22.59 1.78 -13.53
N LEU A 219 -22.33 2.88 -14.25
CA LEU A 219 -23.33 3.92 -14.49
C LEU A 219 -24.36 3.50 -15.55
N GLU A 220 -24.04 2.47 -16.33
CA GLU A 220 -24.90 1.88 -17.35
C GLU A 220 -25.09 0.38 -17.04
N PRO A 221 -25.82 0.05 -15.96
CA PRO A 221 -25.96 -1.34 -15.54
C PRO A 221 -26.76 -2.16 -16.53
N PRO A 222 -26.41 -3.45 -16.72
CA PRO A 222 -27.21 -4.37 -17.52
C PRO A 222 -28.67 -4.45 -17.03
N ALA A 223 -29.62 -4.47 -17.95
CA ALA A 223 -31.02 -4.58 -17.62
C ALA A 223 -31.33 -5.87 -16.83
N GLY A 224 -32.17 -5.77 -15.82
CA GLY A 224 -32.63 -6.92 -15.02
C GLY A 224 -31.72 -7.27 -13.81
N ILE A 225 -30.63 -6.53 -13.58
CA ILE A 225 -29.79 -6.76 -12.41
C ILE A 225 -29.85 -5.54 -11.48
N PRO A 226 -30.30 -5.71 -10.22
CA PRO A 226 -30.30 -4.61 -9.25
C PRO A 226 -28.89 -4.07 -8.98
N ALA A 227 -28.76 -2.74 -8.88
CA ALA A 227 -27.47 -2.09 -8.65
C ALA A 227 -26.74 -2.58 -7.36
N VAL A 228 -27.50 -2.97 -6.33
CA VAL A 228 -26.96 -3.56 -5.10
C VAL A 228 -26.30 -4.90 -5.40
N LYS A 229 -26.93 -5.75 -6.23
CA LYS A 229 -26.37 -7.03 -6.64
C LYS A 229 -25.13 -6.89 -7.50
N LEU A 230 -25.10 -5.91 -8.40
CA LEU A 230 -23.90 -5.63 -9.20
C LEU A 230 -22.70 -5.22 -8.32
N ARG A 231 -22.93 -4.43 -7.28
CA ARG A 231 -21.88 -4.06 -6.32
C ARG A 231 -21.38 -5.26 -5.52
N GLU A 232 -22.29 -6.11 -5.03
CA GLU A 232 -21.96 -7.36 -4.36
C GLU A 232 -21.10 -8.26 -5.26
N PHE A 233 -21.56 -8.53 -6.48
CA PHE A 233 -20.84 -9.36 -7.45
C PHE A 233 -19.46 -8.78 -7.79
N ARG A 234 -19.36 -7.44 -7.88
CA ARG A 234 -18.06 -6.79 -8.17
C ARG A 234 -17.08 -6.93 -7.03
N ALA A 235 -17.51 -6.85 -5.77
CA ALA A 235 -16.67 -7.12 -4.62
C ALA A 235 -16.16 -8.56 -4.63
N LYS A 236 -17.06 -9.52 -4.89
CA LYS A 236 -16.74 -10.95 -5.04
C LYS A 236 -15.76 -11.20 -6.19
N ALA A 237 -16.00 -10.61 -7.37
CA ALA A 237 -15.11 -10.75 -8.53
C ALA A 237 -13.70 -10.22 -8.24
N ARG A 238 -13.57 -9.06 -7.58
CA ARG A 238 -12.27 -8.51 -7.17
C ARG A 238 -11.51 -9.46 -6.25
N MET A 239 -12.21 -10.11 -5.31
CA MET A 239 -11.58 -11.08 -4.41
C MET A 239 -11.10 -12.33 -5.14
N VAL A 240 -11.92 -12.89 -6.03
CA VAL A 240 -11.50 -14.04 -6.87
C VAL A 240 -10.26 -13.68 -7.68
N MET A 241 -10.20 -12.47 -8.22
CA MET A 241 -9.05 -11.99 -8.99
C MET A 241 -7.80 -11.78 -8.13
N ALA A 242 -7.97 -11.18 -6.93
CA ALA A 242 -6.85 -10.92 -6.02
C ALA A 242 -6.22 -12.22 -5.52
N LEU A 243 -7.05 -13.20 -5.17
CA LEU A 243 -6.58 -14.47 -4.62
C LEU A 243 -6.26 -15.52 -5.69
N LYS A 244 -6.66 -15.29 -6.94
CA LYS A 244 -6.62 -16.31 -8.02
C LYS A 244 -7.26 -17.64 -7.62
N VAL A 245 -8.29 -17.57 -6.77
CA VAL A 245 -9.04 -18.74 -6.27
C VAL A 245 -10.53 -18.44 -6.27
N GLY A 246 -11.34 -19.48 -6.24
CA GLY A 246 -12.78 -19.34 -6.06
C GLY A 246 -13.16 -18.73 -4.70
N LEU A 247 -14.37 -18.20 -4.58
CA LEU A 247 -14.88 -17.57 -3.35
C LEU A 247 -14.95 -18.49 -2.13
N THR A 248 -15.11 -19.78 -2.34
CA THR A 248 -15.31 -20.75 -1.25
C THR A 248 -14.16 -20.79 -0.24
N PRO A 249 -12.86 -20.77 -0.66
CA PRO A 249 -11.74 -20.66 0.26
C PRO A 249 -11.76 -19.35 1.07
N VAL A 250 -12.18 -18.24 0.45
CA VAL A 250 -12.26 -16.93 1.10
C VAL A 250 -13.38 -16.92 2.14
N ALA A 251 -14.51 -17.56 1.86
CA ALA A 251 -15.62 -17.68 2.79
C ALA A 251 -15.22 -18.41 4.09
N ALA A 252 -14.27 -19.34 4.02
CA ALA A 252 -13.74 -20.01 5.21
C ALA A 252 -13.00 -19.06 6.17
N LEU A 253 -12.43 -17.97 5.65
CA LEU A 253 -11.74 -16.93 6.42
C LEU A 253 -12.63 -15.71 6.73
N ALA A 254 -13.87 -15.69 6.27
CA ALA A 254 -14.76 -14.52 6.34
C ALA A 254 -15.04 -14.03 7.78
N HIS A 255 -14.92 -14.92 8.77
CA HIS A 255 -15.15 -14.61 10.18
C HIS A 255 -13.95 -13.94 10.87
N LEU A 256 -12.77 -13.97 10.26
CA LEU A 256 -11.56 -13.37 10.83
C LEU A 256 -11.58 -11.85 10.64
N SER A 257 -11.09 -11.12 11.66
CA SER A 257 -10.89 -9.69 11.54
C SER A 257 -9.72 -9.38 10.59
N ILE A 258 -9.69 -8.16 10.04
CA ILE A 258 -8.57 -7.73 9.21
C ILE A 258 -7.26 -7.74 10.01
N SER A 259 -7.32 -7.39 11.30
CA SER A 259 -6.17 -7.47 12.21
C SER A 259 -5.67 -8.90 12.36
N ASP A 260 -6.56 -9.88 12.55
CA ASP A 260 -6.18 -11.29 12.68
C ASP A 260 -5.54 -11.82 11.38
N LEU A 261 -6.11 -11.46 10.23
CA LEU A 261 -5.57 -11.85 8.93
C LEU A 261 -4.18 -11.27 8.66
N LEU A 262 -3.93 -10.01 9.04
CA LEU A 262 -2.65 -9.34 8.83
C LEU A 262 -1.54 -9.85 9.76
N THR A 263 -1.90 -10.30 10.96
CA THR A 263 -0.93 -10.76 11.98
C THR A 263 -0.69 -12.26 11.97
N ALA A 264 -1.59 -13.05 11.38
CA ALA A 264 -1.46 -14.50 11.32
C ALA A 264 -0.32 -14.94 10.39
N ASN A 265 0.32 -16.05 10.73
CA ASN A 265 1.28 -16.69 9.82
C ASN A 265 0.53 -17.28 8.59
N PRO A 266 1.02 -17.09 7.35
CA PRO A 266 0.39 -17.62 6.13
C PRO A 266 0.11 -19.12 6.18
N GLN A 267 0.99 -19.92 6.78
CA GLN A 267 0.79 -21.36 6.95
C GLN A 267 -0.39 -21.67 7.90
N THR A 268 -0.58 -20.83 8.94
CA THR A 268 -1.71 -20.95 9.86
C THR A 268 -3.02 -20.60 9.16
N LEU A 269 -3.05 -19.55 8.35
CA LEU A 269 -4.22 -19.17 7.54
C LEU A 269 -4.58 -20.27 6.53
N ALA A 270 -3.58 -20.84 5.87
CA ALA A 270 -3.77 -21.98 4.97
C ALA A 270 -4.36 -23.21 5.68
N ALA A 271 -3.93 -23.47 6.93
CA ALA A 271 -4.45 -24.56 7.75
C ALA A 271 -5.88 -24.30 8.27
N MET A 272 -6.25 -23.04 8.53
CA MET A 272 -7.62 -22.66 8.96
C MET A 272 -8.64 -22.90 7.85
N ALA A 273 -8.26 -22.79 6.60
CA ALA A 273 -9.11 -23.03 5.44
C ALA A 273 -9.32 -24.53 5.17
N LYS A 274 -9.53 -25.34 6.19
CA LYS A 274 -9.48 -26.82 6.27
C LYS A 274 -10.17 -27.61 5.14
N THR A 275 -11.09 -27.03 4.41
CA THR A 275 -11.90 -27.72 3.38
C THR A 275 -11.44 -27.39 1.96
N PHE A 276 -10.57 -26.39 1.79
CA PHE A 276 -10.14 -25.87 0.49
C PHE A 276 -8.65 -25.54 0.54
N THR A 277 -7.93 -25.86 -0.52
CA THR A 277 -6.49 -25.66 -0.61
C THR A 277 -6.14 -24.18 -0.81
N ILE A 278 -6.19 -23.36 0.25
CA ILE A 278 -5.45 -22.12 0.26
C ILE A 278 -4.00 -22.47 0.54
N THR A 279 -3.10 -22.15 -0.39
CA THR A 279 -1.66 -22.31 -0.17
C THR A 279 -1.14 -21.18 0.72
N ALA A 280 0.03 -21.36 1.33
CA ALA A 280 0.69 -20.30 2.09
C ALA A 280 0.96 -19.05 1.22
N ASP A 281 1.27 -19.22 -0.07
CA ASP A 281 1.48 -18.12 -1.02
C ASP A 281 0.19 -17.33 -1.27
N MET A 282 -0.95 -18.00 -1.41
CA MET A 282 -2.25 -17.35 -1.53
C MET A 282 -2.63 -16.58 -0.27
N ALA A 283 -2.35 -17.12 0.92
CA ALA A 283 -2.56 -16.43 2.19
C ALA A 283 -1.67 -15.19 2.31
N ALA A 284 -0.40 -15.28 1.91
CA ALA A 284 0.53 -14.17 1.87
C ALA A 284 0.06 -13.07 0.89
N GLN A 285 -0.46 -13.46 -0.27
CA GLN A 285 -1.02 -12.51 -1.24
C GLN A 285 -2.27 -11.81 -0.71
N LEU A 286 -3.16 -12.53 -0.01
CA LEU A 286 -4.30 -11.91 0.68
C LEU A 286 -3.84 -10.88 1.71
N GLN A 287 -2.83 -11.21 2.53
CA GLN A 287 -2.28 -10.28 3.50
C GLN A 287 -1.68 -9.04 2.82
N GLU A 288 -0.99 -9.19 1.71
CA GLU A 288 -0.44 -8.07 0.93
C GLU A 288 -1.55 -7.14 0.42
N GLU A 289 -2.65 -7.68 -0.10
CA GLU A 289 -3.80 -6.86 -0.52
C GLU A 289 -4.47 -6.16 0.68
N LEU A 290 -4.61 -6.85 1.82
CA LEU A 290 -5.18 -6.28 3.04
C LEU A 290 -4.28 -5.22 3.69
N MET A 291 -2.95 -5.28 3.54
CA MET A 291 -2.03 -4.23 3.99
C MET A 291 -2.37 -2.87 3.36
N THR A 292 -2.91 -2.85 2.14
CA THR A 292 -3.35 -1.60 1.52
C THR A 292 -4.50 -0.93 2.26
N LEU A 293 -5.28 -1.68 3.02
CA LEU A 293 -6.37 -1.17 3.85
C LEU A 293 -5.88 -0.59 5.18
N GLN A 294 -4.72 -1.03 5.68
CA GLN A 294 -4.13 -0.50 6.93
C GLN A 294 -3.86 1.01 6.88
N VAL A 295 -3.65 1.57 5.69
CA VAL A 295 -3.42 3.02 5.50
C VAL A 295 -4.69 3.83 5.78
N ALA A 296 -5.86 3.22 5.55
CA ALA A 296 -7.15 3.88 5.64
C ALA A 296 -7.92 3.60 6.95
N LEU A 297 -7.43 2.66 7.77
CA LEU A 297 -8.14 2.18 8.94
C LEU A 297 -7.24 2.27 10.18
N ASP A 298 -7.81 2.72 11.30
CA ASP A 298 -7.13 2.65 12.60
C ASP A 298 -7.15 1.20 13.19
N ASP A 299 -6.35 0.97 14.23
CA ASP A 299 -6.22 -0.35 14.85
C ASP A 299 -7.56 -0.89 15.39
N LEU A 300 -8.47 -0.01 15.81
CA LEU A 300 -9.78 -0.41 16.30
C LEU A 300 -10.67 -0.89 15.16
N GLN A 301 -10.67 -0.16 14.05
CA GLN A 301 -11.40 -0.54 12.84
C GLN A 301 -10.86 -1.85 12.26
N LEU A 302 -9.54 -2.04 12.20
CA LEU A 302 -8.92 -3.29 11.74
C LEU A 302 -9.33 -4.52 12.56
N ARG A 303 -9.61 -4.35 13.87
CA ARG A 303 -10.09 -5.42 14.75
C ARG A 303 -11.59 -5.70 14.61
N GLN A 304 -12.37 -4.71 14.24
CA GLN A 304 -13.84 -4.81 14.14
C GLN A 304 -14.32 -5.26 12.76
N ILE A 305 -13.59 -4.89 11.70
CA ILE A 305 -13.95 -5.26 10.35
C ILE A 305 -13.49 -6.68 10.06
N THR A 306 -14.41 -7.55 9.68
CA THR A 306 -14.10 -8.91 9.23
C THR A 306 -13.91 -8.96 7.72
N LEU A 307 -13.23 -9.99 7.23
CA LEU A 307 -13.11 -10.25 5.79
C LEU A 307 -14.50 -10.40 5.16
N GLY A 308 -15.42 -11.07 5.85
CA GLY A 308 -16.81 -11.21 5.39
C GLY A 308 -17.53 -9.89 5.24
N SER A 309 -17.36 -8.93 6.17
CA SER A 309 -17.98 -7.61 6.06
C SER A 309 -17.38 -6.77 4.93
N LEU A 310 -16.09 -6.92 4.63
CA LEU A 310 -15.47 -6.29 3.45
C LEU A 310 -16.00 -6.85 2.13
N LEU A 311 -16.34 -8.15 2.10
CA LEU A 311 -16.90 -8.81 0.92
C LEU A 311 -18.37 -8.44 0.69
N ALA A 312 -19.11 -8.11 1.76
CA ALA A 312 -20.52 -7.77 1.71
C ALA A 312 -20.80 -6.29 1.34
N GLY A 313 -19.83 -5.42 1.48
CA GLY A 313 -19.90 -3.98 1.14
C GLY A 313 -19.50 -3.69 -0.28
#